data_75675290034a79bc54b5097bc62a46dd
#
_entry.id   75675290034a79bc54b5097bc62a46dd
#
_cell.length_a   1.000
_cell.length_b   1.000
_cell.length_c   1.000
_cell.angle_alpha   90.00
_cell.angle_beta   90.00
_cell.angle_gamma   90.00
#
_symmetry.space_group_name_H-M   'P 1'
#
loop_
_entity.id
_entity.type
_entity.pdbx_description
1 polymer ?
#
loop_
_entity_poly.entity_id
_entity_poly.type
_entity_poly.pdbx_seq_one_letter_code
_entity_poly.pdbx_strand_id
1 'polypeptide(L)'
;DYGFNLSGIREVSSNRNNKNKLIKIFSSIMIARFVLVLIGLIFLTIVVFSFEKFSQNWELYYLTFGIVIGTALFPTWFFQGMEKMKYITVLTVIAKLIFTLSIFLFVTTEKDFIYVPLINSLGFIFVGFISLFIIFKDFNIRIKFQKWKRIKIQFIRGWYIFISKISINLYGATNTFILGIFTTDAIVGYYAIADKVVRIITSLFVPFYQAVYPHVVSIVKKPKNEAKKFLKKVFKY
;
A
#
# COMPACT_ATOMS: atom_id res chain seq x y z
N ASP A 1 -5.16 1.65 -1.39
CA ASP A 1 -4.97 2.79 -0.48
C ASP A 1 -5.69 4.01 -1.03
N TYR A 2 -6.62 4.55 -0.25
CA TYR A 2 -7.46 5.71 -0.58
C TYR A 2 -6.72 7.06 -0.55
N GLY A 3 -5.39 7.08 -0.58
CA GLY A 3 -4.60 8.30 -0.44
C GLY A 3 -4.24 8.66 1.00
N PHE A 4 -4.64 7.83 1.96
CA PHE A 4 -4.32 8.04 3.39
C PHE A 4 -2.81 8.01 3.67
N ASN A 5 -2.02 7.38 2.83
CA ASN A 5 -0.56 7.41 2.97
C ASN A 5 -0.02 8.83 2.87
N LEU A 6 -0.48 9.65 1.94
CA LEU A 6 -0.01 11.04 1.80
C LEU A 6 -0.71 11.99 2.78
N SER A 7 -2.06 11.93 2.86
CA SER A 7 -2.82 12.81 3.76
C SER A 7 -2.50 12.53 5.23
N GLY A 8 -2.38 11.24 5.60
CA GLY A 8 -2.04 10.82 6.97
C GLY A 8 -0.63 11.22 7.38
N ILE A 9 0.38 11.04 6.49
CA ILE A 9 1.75 11.51 6.76
C ILE A 9 1.74 13.00 7.08
N ARG A 10 1.08 13.81 6.25
CA ARG A 10 0.98 15.26 6.44
C ARG A 10 0.35 15.63 7.78
N GLU A 11 -0.76 14.99 8.15
CA GLU A 11 -1.47 15.27 9.40
C GLU A 11 -0.67 14.84 10.63
N VAL A 12 -0.06 13.66 10.59
CA VAL A 12 0.77 13.16 11.70
C VAL A 12 2.01 14.03 11.87
N SER A 13 2.73 14.33 10.79
CA SER A 13 3.95 15.15 10.85
C SER A 13 3.69 16.54 11.41
N SER A 14 2.55 17.16 11.07
CA SER A 14 2.15 18.48 11.58
C SER A 14 1.69 18.47 13.04
N ASN A 15 1.42 17.29 13.63
CA ASN A 15 0.87 17.18 14.98
C ASN A 15 1.65 16.22 15.89
N ARG A 16 2.93 15.92 15.58
CA ARG A 16 3.77 14.95 16.33
C ARG A 16 3.78 15.16 17.84
N ASN A 17 3.82 16.40 18.26
CA ASN A 17 3.91 16.77 19.68
C ASN A 17 2.55 16.82 20.38
N ASN A 18 1.44 16.54 19.70
CA ASN A 18 0.11 16.60 20.28
C ASN A 18 -0.56 15.22 20.26
N LYS A 19 -0.33 14.44 21.34
CA LYS A 19 -0.85 13.08 21.51
C LYS A 19 -2.37 12.98 21.29
N ASN A 20 -3.15 13.93 21.81
CA ASN A 20 -4.61 13.91 21.68
C ASN A 20 -5.06 14.09 20.23
N LYS A 21 -4.36 14.92 19.44
CA LYS A 21 -4.62 15.07 18.02
C LYS A 21 -4.18 13.83 17.25
N LEU A 22 -3.01 13.25 17.57
CA LEU A 22 -2.54 12.00 16.96
C LEU A 22 -3.54 10.86 17.16
N ILE A 23 -4.08 10.67 18.37
CA ILE A 23 -5.10 9.66 18.65
C ILE A 23 -6.33 9.87 17.74
N LYS A 24 -6.78 11.10 17.59
CA LYS A 24 -7.95 11.44 16.76
C LYS A 24 -7.67 11.15 15.27
N ILE A 25 -6.50 11.55 14.77
CA ILE A 25 -6.07 11.32 13.37
C ILE A 25 -5.95 9.82 13.12
N PHE A 26 -5.20 9.12 13.96
CA PHE A 26 -4.97 7.69 13.85
C PHE A 26 -6.29 6.91 13.83
N SER A 27 -7.15 7.15 14.83
CA SER A 27 -8.44 6.48 14.91
C SER A 27 -9.34 6.75 13.71
N SER A 28 -9.40 8.00 13.25
CA SER A 28 -10.25 8.38 12.10
C SER A 28 -9.80 7.69 10.81
N ILE A 29 -8.49 7.61 10.56
CA ILE A 29 -7.94 6.97 9.37
C ILE A 29 -8.09 5.45 9.46
N MET A 30 -7.83 4.84 10.63
CA MET A 30 -8.00 3.39 10.80
C MET A 30 -9.46 2.96 10.63
N ILE A 31 -10.41 3.71 11.18
CA ILE A 31 -11.84 3.43 10.97
C ILE A 31 -12.21 3.60 9.50
N ALA A 32 -11.73 4.66 8.81
CA ALA A 32 -11.97 4.85 7.40
C ALA A 32 -11.40 3.70 6.54
N ARG A 33 -10.19 3.20 6.86
CA ARG A 33 -9.60 2.02 6.22
C ARG A 33 -10.44 0.77 6.43
N PHE A 34 -10.92 0.55 7.66
CA PHE A 34 -11.78 -0.60 7.96
C PHE A 34 -13.09 -0.56 7.16
N VAL A 35 -13.73 0.61 7.08
CA VAL A 35 -14.92 0.80 6.23
C VAL A 35 -14.64 0.47 4.76
N LEU A 36 -13.49 0.92 4.24
CA LEU A 36 -13.10 0.60 2.85
C LEU A 36 -12.79 -0.89 2.65
N VAL A 37 -12.23 -1.58 3.63
CA VAL A 37 -12.04 -3.04 3.58
C VAL A 37 -13.38 -3.75 3.50
N LEU A 38 -14.37 -3.35 4.30
CA LEU A 38 -15.73 -3.93 4.23
C LEU A 38 -16.39 -3.68 2.87
N ILE A 39 -16.30 -2.44 2.35
CA ILE A 39 -16.82 -2.12 1.01
C ILE A 39 -16.11 -2.95 -0.06
N GLY A 40 -14.78 -3.08 0.04
CA GLY A 40 -13.98 -3.89 -0.88
C GLY A 40 -14.35 -5.37 -0.82
N LEU A 41 -14.63 -5.92 0.36
CA LEU A 41 -15.08 -7.30 0.54
C LEU A 41 -16.45 -7.53 -0.11
N ILE A 42 -17.40 -6.62 0.11
CA ILE A 42 -18.73 -6.69 -0.53
C ILE A 42 -18.57 -6.64 -2.06
N PHE A 43 -17.77 -5.72 -2.56
CA PHE A 43 -17.50 -5.60 -4.00
C PHE A 43 -16.86 -6.87 -4.58
N LEU A 44 -15.85 -7.42 -3.89
CA LEU A 44 -15.22 -8.69 -4.27
C LEU A 44 -16.27 -9.81 -4.35
N THR A 45 -17.12 -9.94 -3.33
CA THR A 45 -18.16 -10.96 -3.28
C THR A 45 -19.12 -10.82 -4.48
N ILE A 46 -19.57 -9.60 -4.79
CA ILE A 46 -20.42 -9.35 -5.95
C ILE A 46 -19.73 -9.80 -7.23
N VAL A 47 -18.47 -9.39 -7.45
CA VAL A 47 -17.73 -9.73 -8.67
C VAL A 47 -17.48 -11.23 -8.79
N VAL A 48 -17.03 -11.88 -7.73
CA VAL A 48 -16.72 -13.33 -7.75
C VAL A 48 -17.95 -14.15 -8.10
N PHE A 49 -19.11 -13.82 -7.54
CA PHE A 49 -20.34 -14.59 -7.79
C PHE A 49 -21.16 -14.10 -9.01
N SER A 50 -20.78 -12.95 -9.62
CA SER A 50 -21.41 -12.49 -10.87
C SER A 50 -20.82 -13.15 -12.13
N PHE A 51 -19.62 -13.72 -12.03
CA PHE A 51 -18.93 -14.34 -13.17
C PHE A 51 -18.57 -15.79 -12.84
N GLU A 52 -19.09 -16.74 -13.64
CA GLU A 52 -18.88 -18.17 -13.45
C GLU A 52 -17.39 -18.56 -13.42
N LYS A 53 -16.57 -17.95 -14.26
CA LYS A 53 -15.12 -18.15 -14.28
C LYS A 53 -14.46 -17.84 -12.92
N PHE A 54 -14.93 -16.87 -12.18
CA PHE A 54 -14.36 -16.47 -10.90
C PHE A 54 -14.93 -17.30 -9.74
N SER A 55 -16.18 -17.72 -9.82
CA SER A 55 -16.82 -18.51 -8.79
C SER A 55 -16.22 -19.93 -8.67
N GLN A 56 -15.64 -20.48 -9.74
CA GLN A 56 -14.96 -21.79 -9.70
C GLN A 56 -13.76 -21.82 -8.76
N ASN A 57 -13.06 -20.68 -8.61
CA ASN A 57 -11.87 -20.56 -7.78
C ASN A 57 -12.04 -19.46 -6.71
N TRP A 58 -13.23 -19.33 -6.14
CA TRP A 58 -13.56 -18.27 -5.18
C TRP A 58 -12.59 -18.19 -4.00
N GLU A 59 -12.07 -19.31 -3.54
CA GLU A 59 -11.13 -19.40 -2.42
C GLU A 59 -9.87 -18.55 -2.66
N LEU A 60 -9.32 -18.58 -3.88
CA LEU A 60 -8.13 -17.80 -4.22
C LEU A 60 -8.34 -16.29 -4.06
N TYR A 61 -9.51 -15.81 -4.45
CA TYR A 61 -9.84 -14.38 -4.36
C TYR A 61 -9.98 -13.94 -2.91
N TYR A 62 -10.64 -14.73 -2.07
CA TYR A 62 -10.78 -14.41 -0.64
C TYR A 62 -9.46 -14.55 0.11
N LEU A 63 -8.67 -15.57 -0.17
CA LEU A 63 -7.33 -15.72 0.39
C LEU A 63 -6.43 -14.54 0.00
N THR A 64 -6.46 -14.12 -1.26
CA THR A 64 -5.72 -12.95 -1.74
C THR A 64 -6.23 -11.66 -1.10
N PHE A 65 -7.53 -11.54 -0.83
CA PHE A 65 -8.11 -10.37 -0.15
C PHE A 65 -7.55 -10.18 1.27
N GLY A 66 -7.07 -11.24 1.91
CA GLY A 66 -6.36 -11.16 3.18
C GLY A 66 -5.14 -10.21 3.13
N ILE A 67 -4.49 -10.04 1.97
CA ILE A 67 -3.42 -9.03 1.76
C ILE A 67 -3.98 -7.62 1.95
N VAL A 68 -5.20 -7.36 1.48
CA VAL A 68 -5.86 -6.05 1.63
C VAL A 68 -6.12 -5.77 3.11
N ILE A 69 -6.58 -6.79 3.85
CA ILE A 69 -6.79 -6.69 5.30
C ILE A 69 -5.45 -6.40 6.01
N GLY A 70 -4.41 -7.18 5.72
CA GLY A 70 -3.09 -7.01 6.33
C GLY A 70 -2.47 -5.63 6.04
N THR A 71 -2.57 -5.16 4.80
CA THR A 71 -2.09 -3.81 4.44
C THR A 71 -2.91 -2.69 5.07
N ALA A 72 -4.21 -2.91 5.30
CA ALA A 72 -5.05 -1.95 6.03
C ALA A 72 -4.68 -1.87 7.52
N LEU A 73 -4.26 -3.00 8.11
CA LEU A 73 -3.79 -3.08 9.50
C LEU A 73 -2.37 -2.50 9.67
N PHE A 74 -1.58 -2.36 8.58
CA PHE A 74 -0.23 -1.82 8.63
C PHE A 74 -0.21 -0.32 8.32
N PRO A 75 -0.23 0.58 9.32
CA PRO A 75 -0.31 2.03 9.13
C PRO A 75 1.08 2.64 8.85
N THR A 76 1.67 2.33 7.70
CA THR A 76 2.97 2.87 7.26
C THR A 76 3.03 4.40 7.29
N TRP A 77 1.91 5.07 6.92
CA TRP A 77 1.76 6.52 6.98
C TRP A 77 1.97 7.11 8.39
N PHE A 78 1.64 6.36 9.43
CA PHE A 78 1.84 6.80 10.81
C PHE A 78 3.34 6.81 11.14
N PHE A 79 4.04 5.71 10.88
CA PHE A 79 5.49 5.61 11.10
C PHE A 79 6.27 6.63 10.27
N GLN A 80 5.89 6.85 9.01
CA GLN A 80 6.48 7.87 8.15
C GLN A 80 6.23 9.28 8.71
N GLY A 81 4.99 9.58 9.12
CA GLY A 81 4.63 10.84 9.74
C GLY A 81 5.38 11.10 11.05
N MET A 82 5.71 10.07 11.83
CA MET A 82 6.51 10.13 13.05
C MET A 82 8.02 10.10 12.79
N GLU A 83 8.47 10.00 11.52
CA GLU A 83 9.89 9.82 11.13
C GLU A 83 10.55 8.56 11.71
N LYS A 84 9.74 7.53 11.93
CA LYS A 84 10.17 6.23 12.47
C LYS A 84 10.17 5.14 11.39
N MET A 85 10.80 5.42 10.25
CA MET A 85 10.80 4.54 9.07
C MET A 85 11.45 3.18 9.34
N LYS A 86 12.33 3.07 10.33
CA LYS A 86 12.95 1.80 10.74
C LYS A 86 11.92 0.70 10.98
N TYR A 87 10.79 1.02 11.62
CA TYR A 87 9.73 0.04 11.85
C TYR A 87 9.14 -0.49 10.54
N ILE A 88 8.94 0.38 9.54
CA ILE A 88 8.41 -0.04 8.23
C ILE A 88 9.36 -1.02 7.57
N THR A 89 10.65 -0.68 7.51
CA THR A 89 11.68 -1.51 6.87
C THR A 89 11.78 -2.88 7.56
N VAL A 90 11.93 -2.90 8.88
CA VAL A 90 12.07 -4.15 9.65
C VAL A 90 10.84 -5.04 9.48
N LEU A 91 9.63 -4.48 9.66
CA LEU A 91 8.40 -5.23 9.54
C LEU A 91 8.16 -5.75 8.12
N THR A 92 8.49 -4.96 7.10
CA THR A 92 8.36 -5.40 5.70
C THR A 92 9.35 -6.50 5.36
N VAL A 93 10.59 -6.42 5.86
CA VAL A 93 11.60 -7.47 5.67
C VAL A 93 11.17 -8.75 6.36
N ILE A 94 10.69 -8.67 7.61
CA ILE A 94 10.16 -9.84 8.35
C ILE A 94 9.01 -10.49 7.58
N ALA A 95 8.04 -9.71 7.09
CA ALA A 95 6.93 -10.24 6.30
C ALA A 95 7.40 -11.01 5.06
N LYS A 96 8.37 -10.43 4.33
CA LYS A 96 8.93 -11.05 3.13
C LYS A 96 9.73 -12.31 3.45
N LEU A 97 10.50 -12.32 4.52
CA LEU A 97 11.25 -13.49 4.95
C LEU A 97 10.31 -14.64 5.34
N ILE A 98 9.29 -14.36 6.16
CA ILE A 98 8.28 -15.36 6.54
C ILE A 98 7.62 -15.91 5.29
N PHE A 99 7.17 -15.04 4.37
CA PHE A 99 6.54 -15.46 3.12
C PHE A 99 7.46 -16.36 2.30
N THR A 100 8.70 -15.93 2.06
CA THR A 100 9.66 -16.70 1.24
C THR A 100 9.98 -18.07 1.86
N LEU A 101 10.30 -18.11 3.15
CA LEU A 101 10.61 -19.35 3.84
C LEU A 101 9.40 -20.30 3.85
N SER A 102 8.20 -19.76 4.11
CA SER A 102 6.98 -20.57 4.13
C SER A 102 6.64 -21.15 2.76
N ILE A 103 6.88 -20.40 1.66
CA ILE A 103 6.66 -20.95 0.32
C ILE A 103 7.56 -22.16 0.07
N PHE A 104 8.85 -22.09 0.38
CA PHE A 104 9.76 -23.22 0.19
C PHE A 104 9.40 -24.44 1.04
N LEU A 105 8.77 -24.23 2.20
CA LEU A 105 8.38 -25.31 3.10
C LEU A 105 7.04 -25.95 2.74
N PHE A 106 6.06 -25.17 2.29
CA PHE A 106 4.67 -25.61 2.14
C PHE A 106 4.19 -25.75 0.70
N VAL A 107 4.92 -25.18 -0.29
CA VAL A 107 4.53 -25.23 -1.70
C VAL A 107 5.51 -26.14 -2.43
N THR A 108 5.21 -27.43 -2.48
CA THR A 108 6.08 -28.46 -3.06
C THR A 108 5.53 -29.06 -4.35
N THR A 109 4.21 -29.00 -4.55
CA THR A 109 3.53 -29.54 -5.73
C THR A 109 2.67 -28.46 -6.41
N GLU A 110 2.28 -28.72 -7.67
CA GLU A 110 1.40 -27.80 -8.41
C GLU A 110 0.04 -27.60 -7.74
N LYS A 111 -0.44 -28.59 -6.96
CA LYS A 111 -1.72 -28.49 -6.24
C LYS A 111 -1.66 -27.52 -5.05
N ASP A 112 -0.46 -27.21 -4.58
CA ASP A 112 -0.23 -26.36 -3.41
C ASP A 112 -0.32 -24.84 -3.73
N PHE A 113 -0.65 -24.48 -4.99
CA PHE A 113 -0.74 -23.07 -5.41
C PHE A 113 -1.69 -22.23 -4.56
N ILE A 114 -2.68 -22.85 -3.94
CA ILE A 114 -3.65 -22.19 -3.05
C ILE A 114 -2.99 -21.66 -1.76
N TYR A 115 -1.89 -22.29 -1.32
CA TYR A 115 -1.15 -21.84 -0.13
C TYR A 115 -0.38 -20.54 -0.39
N VAL A 116 -0.05 -20.21 -1.64
CA VAL A 116 0.70 -18.98 -1.97
C VAL A 116 -0.04 -17.72 -1.52
N PRO A 117 -1.30 -17.47 -1.93
CA PRO A 117 -2.05 -16.31 -1.46
C PRO A 117 -2.36 -16.39 0.04
N LEU A 118 -2.58 -17.60 0.60
CA LEU A 118 -2.81 -17.79 2.03
C LEU A 118 -1.60 -17.34 2.86
N ILE A 119 -0.41 -17.85 2.56
CA ILE A 119 0.83 -17.52 3.27
C ILE A 119 1.13 -16.03 3.16
N ASN A 120 0.95 -15.46 1.97
CA ASN A 120 1.17 -14.02 1.74
C ASN A 120 0.24 -13.18 2.60
N SER A 121 -1.05 -13.52 2.61
CA SER A 121 -2.06 -12.82 3.41
C SER A 121 -1.79 -12.92 4.91
N LEU A 122 -1.47 -14.11 5.40
CA LEU A 122 -1.12 -14.31 6.81
C LEU A 122 0.11 -13.51 7.21
N GLY A 123 1.14 -13.44 6.35
CA GLY A 123 2.34 -12.63 6.58
C GLY A 123 2.01 -11.15 6.73
N PHE A 124 1.19 -10.59 5.84
CA PHE A 124 0.77 -9.18 5.95
C PHE A 124 -0.14 -8.91 7.16
N ILE A 125 -1.05 -9.81 7.48
CA ILE A 125 -1.92 -9.69 8.66
C ILE A 125 -1.08 -9.73 9.94
N PHE A 126 -0.14 -10.65 10.04
CA PHE A 126 0.77 -10.78 11.18
C PHE A 126 1.58 -9.51 11.41
N VAL A 127 2.20 -8.98 10.35
CA VAL A 127 2.94 -7.70 10.41
C VAL A 127 2.01 -6.53 10.74
N GLY A 128 0.78 -6.55 10.24
CA GLY A 128 -0.25 -5.57 10.57
C GLY A 128 -0.52 -5.53 12.09
N PHE A 129 -0.73 -6.69 12.70
CA PHE A 129 -0.93 -6.77 14.16
C PHE A 129 0.29 -6.33 14.97
N ILE A 130 1.50 -6.75 14.57
CA ILE A 130 2.74 -6.30 15.24
C ILE A 130 2.87 -4.78 15.15
N SER A 131 2.58 -4.20 13.98
CA SER A 131 2.66 -2.75 13.81
C SER A 131 1.70 -1.99 14.71
N LEU A 132 0.47 -2.48 14.86
CA LEU A 132 -0.51 -1.92 15.79
C LEU A 132 -0.06 -2.06 17.26
N PHE A 133 0.48 -3.22 17.61
CA PHE A 133 1.03 -3.44 18.95
C PHE A 133 2.14 -2.44 19.30
N ILE A 134 3.08 -2.21 18.36
CA ILE A 134 4.14 -1.20 18.51
C ILE A 134 3.53 0.19 18.71
N ILE A 135 2.53 0.57 17.92
CA ILE A 135 1.89 1.89 18.04
C ILE A 135 1.19 2.05 19.39
N PHE A 136 0.51 1.00 19.86
CA PHE A 136 -0.18 1.05 21.14
C PHE A 136 0.79 1.10 22.32
N LYS A 137 1.92 0.38 22.25
CA LYS A 137 2.92 0.30 23.31
C LYS A 137 3.87 1.49 23.32
N ASP A 138 4.56 1.72 22.20
CA ASP A 138 5.68 2.68 22.15
C ASP A 138 5.21 4.13 21.99
N PHE A 139 4.09 4.34 21.26
CA PHE A 139 3.54 5.68 21.04
C PHE A 139 2.36 5.97 21.99
N ASN A 140 1.89 4.98 22.76
CA ASN A 140 0.72 5.13 23.64
C ASN A 140 -0.53 5.68 22.91
N ILE A 141 -0.72 5.31 21.66
CA ILE A 141 -1.87 5.68 20.85
C ILE A 141 -2.84 4.50 20.82
N ARG A 142 -4.10 4.75 21.20
CA ARG A 142 -5.16 3.74 21.17
C ARG A 142 -6.27 4.19 20.22
N ILE A 143 -6.92 3.23 19.58
CA ILE A 143 -8.08 3.51 18.74
C ILE A 143 -9.23 3.95 19.64
N LYS A 144 -9.80 5.12 19.35
CA LYS A 144 -10.98 5.66 20.02
C LYS A 144 -12.06 5.91 18.99
N PHE A 145 -13.30 5.63 19.36
CA PHE A 145 -14.44 5.94 18.50
C PHE A 145 -14.42 7.42 18.10
N GLN A 146 -14.65 7.69 16.81
CA GLN A 146 -14.65 9.04 16.27
C GLN A 146 -16.03 9.38 15.68
N LYS A 147 -16.44 10.64 15.82
CA LYS A 147 -17.67 11.13 15.17
C LYS A 147 -17.53 11.00 13.65
N TRP A 148 -18.60 10.59 12.97
CA TRP A 148 -18.65 10.40 11.51
C TRP A 148 -18.12 11.62 10.73
N LYS A 149 -18.40 12.83 11.20
CA LYS A 149 -17.87 14.08 10.61
C LYS A 149 -16.34 14.06 10.45
N ARG A 150 -15.59 13.50 11.39
CA ARG A 150 -14.12 13.42 11.30
C ARG A 150 -13.67 12.36 10.30
N ILE A 151 -14.36 11.23 10.26
CA ILE A 151 -14.08 10.17 9.29
C ILE A 151 -14.32 10.70 7.88
N LYS A 152 -15.45 11.39 7.65
CA LYS A 152 -15.77 12.04 6.36
C LYS A 152 -14.69 13.04 5.91
N ILE A 153 -14.11 13.80 6.85
CA ILE A 153 -13.00 14.71 6.53
C ILE A 153 -11.79 13.95 5.97
N GLN A 154 -11.48 12.74 6.49
CA GLN A 154 -10.38 11.94 5.96
C GLN A 154 -10.66 11.47 4.53
N PHE A 155 -11.89 11.05 4.24
CA PHE A 155 -12.30 10.71 2.88
C PHE A 155 -12.16 11.89 1.92
N ILE A 156 -12.63 13.08 2.30
CA ILE A 156 -12.53 14.28 1.46
C ILE A 156 -11.06 14.65 1.20
N ARG A 157 -10.19 14.58 2.21
CA ARG A 157 -8.76 14.90 2.06
C ARG A 157 -8.01 13.89 1.20
N GLY A 158 -8.42 12.63 1.24
CA GLY A 158 -7.83 11.56 0.43
C GLY A 158 -8.34 11.52 -1.01
N TRP A 159 -9.47 12.16 -1.32
CA TRP A 159 -10.22 11.99 -2.57
C TRP A 159 -9.39 12.29 -3.83
N TYR A 160 -8.75 13.43 -3.89
CA TYR A 160 -7.95 13.81 -5.07
C TYR A 160 -6.75 12.86 -5.27
N ILE A 161 -6.12 12.45 -4.17
CA ILE A 161 -5.02 11.47 -4.20
C ILE A 161 -5.55 10.10 -4.67
N PHE A 162 -6.73 9.72 -4.23
CA PHE A 162 -7.40 8.48 -4.61
C PHE A 162 -7.69 8.44 -6.11
N ILE A 163 -8.33 9.47 -6.66
CA ILE A 163 -8.63 9.57 -8.09
C ILE A 163 -7.34 9.50 -8.92
N SER A 164 -6.31 10.27 -8.55
CA SER A 164 -5.02 10.23 -9.23
C SER A 164 -4.40 8.83 -9.22
N LYS A 165 -4.43 8.13 -8.07
CA LYS A 165 -3.91 6.77 -7.96
C LYS A 165 -4.73 5.74 -8.74
N ILE A 166 -6.06 5.86 -8.73
CA ILE A 166 -6.92 5.00 -9.55
C ILE A 166 -6.54 5.15 -11.03
N SER A 167 -6.45 6.37 -11.52
CA SER A 167 -6.11 6.61 -12.93
C SER A 167 -4.79 5.94 -13.34
N ILE A 168 -3.75 6.06 -12.50
CA ILE A 168 -2.45 5.43 -12.74
C ILE A 168 -2.55 3.90 -12.68
N ASN A 169 -3.25 3.35 -11.67
CA ASN A 169 -3.36 1.91 -11.49
C ASN A 169 -4.26 1.25 -12.54
N LEU A 170 -5.35 1.91 -12.93
CA LEU A 170 -6.21 1.43 -14.02
C LEU A 170 -5.41 1.32 -15.31
N TYR A 171 -4.61 2.32 -15.66
CA TYR A 171 -3.77 2.26 -16.84
C TYR A 171 -2.82 1.04 -16.81
N GLY A 172 -2.20 0.76 -15.66
CA GLY A 172 -1.31 -0.40 -15.51
C GLY A 172 -2.01 -1.76 -15.46
N ALA A 173 -3.19 -1.85 -14.84
CA ALA A 173 -3.93 -3.10 -14.69
C ALA A 173 -4.82 -3.45 -15.89
N THR A 174 -5.24 -2.45 -16.68
CA THR A 174 -6.16 -2.62 -17.81
C THR A 174 -5.59 -3.59 -18.85
N ASN A 175 -4.31 -3.51 -19.15
CA ASN A 175 -3.68 -4.40 -20.12
C ASN A 175 -3.79 -5.87 -19.71
N THR A 176 -3.44 -6.20 -18.48
CA THR A 176 -3.54 -7.57 -17.94
C THR A 176 -5.00 -8.05 -17.88
N PHE A 177 -5.91 -7.16 -17.52
CA PHE A 177 -7.34 -7.47 -17.44
C PHE A 177 -7.95 -7.74 -18.83
N ILE A 178 -7.66 -6.89 -19.80
CA ILE A 178 -8.11 -7.08 -21.18
C ILE A 178 -7.56 -8.39 -21.75
N LEU A 179 -6.26 -8.64 -21.57
CA LEU A 179 -5.67 -9.93 -21.99
C LEU A 179 -6.37 -11.11 -21.33
N GLY A 180 -6.71 -11.02 -20.03
CA GLY A 180 -7.42 -12.08 -19.33
C GLY A 180 -8.83 -12.37 -19.84
N ILE A 181 -9.51 -11.39 -20.43
CA ILE A 181 -10.82 -11.58 -21.05
C ILE A 181 -10.70 -12.23 -22.43
N PHE A 182 -9.71 -11.80 -23.26
CA PHE A 182 -9.63 -12.15 -24.67
C PHE A 182 -8.62 -13.27 -25.00
N THR A 183 -7.81 -13.72 -24.01
CA THR A 183 -6.76 -14.71 -24.23
C THR A 183 -6.75 -15.81 -23.19
N THR A 184 -5.81 -16.74 -23.32
CA THR A 184 -5.61 -17.85 -22.39
C THR A 184 -4.80 -17.42 -21.17
N ASP A 185 -4.96 -18.13 -20.06
CA ASP A 185 -4.23 -17.86 -18.81
C ASP A 185 -2.70 -17.94 -18.98
N ALA A 186 -2.22 -18.79 -19.92
CA ALA A 186 -0.80 -18.89 -20.27
C ALA A 186 -0.26 -17.57 -20.88
N ILE A 187 -1.01 -16.94 -21.80
CA ILE A 187 -0.61 -15.67 -22.43
C ILE A 187 -0.62 -14.54 -21.37
N VAL A 188 -1.62 -14.52 -20.49
CA VAL A 188 -1.66 -13.59 -19.35
C VAL A 188 -0.45 -13.77 -18.45
N GLY A 189 -0.06 -15.03 -18.19
CA GLY A 189 1.13 -15.37 -17.41
C GLY A 189 2.42 -14.83 -18.04
N TYR A 190 2.63 -15.05 -19.34
CA TYR A 190 3.81 -14.51 -20.04
C TYR A 190 3.86 -12.98 -20.00
N TYR A 191 2.72 -12.32 -20.24
CA TYR A 191 2.64 -10.87 -20.13
C TYR A 191 2.95 -10.37 -18.72
N ALA A 192 2.40 -11.01 -17.69
CA ALA A 192 2.63 -10.64 -16.30
C ALA A 192 4.11 -10.76 -15.90
N ILE A 193 4.82 -11.78 -16.40
CA ILE A 193 6.26 -11.94 -16.18
C ILE A 193 7.03 -10.81 -16.85
N ALA A 194 6.73 -10.51 -18.12
CA ALA A 194 7.38 -9.43 -18.87
C ALA A 194 7.15 -8.06 -18.20
N ASP A 195 5.91 -7.74 -17.80
CA ASP A 195 5.56 -6.51 -17.05
C ASP A 195 6.31 -6.43 -15.71
N LYS A 196 6.48 -7.56 -15.01
CA LYS A 196 7.23 -7.63 -13.77
C LYS A 196 8.71 -7.30 -13.96
N VAL A 197 9.33 -7.78 -15.04
CA VAL A 197 10.73 -7.45 -15.38
C VAL A 197 10.89 -5.95 -15.64
N VAL A 198 9.99 -5.34 -16.43
CA VAL A 198 9.99 -3.89 -16.69
C VAL A 198 9.82 -3.10 -15.38
N ARG A 199 8.91 -3.54 -14.50
CA ARG A 199 8.70 -2.90 -13.18
C ARG A 199 9.92 -3.01 -12.28
N ILE A 200 10.67 -4.10 -12.31
CA ILE A 200 11.92 -4.23 -11.55
C ILE A 200 12.91 -3.17 -12.01
N ILE A 201 13.14 -3.04 -13.33
CA ILE A 201 14.05 -2.05 -13.90
C ILE A 201 13.61 -0.63 -13.54
N THR A 202 12.33 -0.30 -13.72
CA THR A 202 11.81 1.04 -13.38
C THR A 202 11.86 1.33 -11.88
N SER A 203 11.72 0.32 -11.02
CA SER A 203 11.80 0.47 -9.57
C SER A 203 13.18 0.90 -9.06
N LEU A 204 14.25 0.64 -9.81
CA LEU A 204 15.60 1.09 -9.48
C LEU A 204 15.73 2.63 -9.49
N PHE A 205 14.89 3.30 -10.27
CA PHE A 205 14.89 4.78 -10.32
C PHE A 205 14.14 5.43 -9.16
N VAL A 206 13.27 4.69 -8.45
CA VAL A 206 12.46 5.23 -7.34
C VAL A 206 13.32 5.78 -6.21
N PRO A 207 14.35 5.09 -5.68
CA PRO A 207 15.23 5.62 -4.65
C PRO A 207 15.98 6.88 -5.10
N PHE A 208 16.35 6.94 -6.38
CA PHE A 208 17.01 8.13 -6.96
C PHE A 208 16.07 9.34 -6.91
N TYR A 209 14.82 9.20 -7.35
CA TYR A 209 13.83 10.28 -7.24
C TYR A 209 13.59 10.69 -5.78
N GLN A 210 13.50 9.73 -4.88
CA GLN A 210 13.28 10.00 -3.45
C GLN A 210 14.43 10.76 -2.81
N ALA A 211 15.68 10.49 -3.23
CA ALA A 211 16.86 11.20 -2.73
C ALA A 211 16.98 12.63 -3.31
N VAL A 212 16.66 12.79 -4.58
CA VAL A 212 16.82 14.07 -5.29
C VAL A 212 15.67 15.04 -4.99
N TYR A 213 14.44 14.54 -4.82
CA TYR A 213 13.23 15.35 -4.65
C TYR A 213 13.31 16.38 -3.51
N PRO A 214 13.71 16.02 -2.26
CA PRO A 214 13.82 16.99 -1.16
C PRO A 214 14.82 18.11 -1.47
N HIS A 215 15.91 17.76 -2.17
CA HIS A 215 16.95 18.73 -2.59
C HIS A 215 16.41 19.71 -3.63
N VAL A 216 15.68 19.21 -4.64
CA VAL A 216 15.02 20.04 -5.65
C VAL A 216 14.00 20.99 -4.99
N VAL A 217 13.16 20.50 -4.07
CA VAL A 217 12.19 21.33 -3.36
C VAL A 217 12.86 22.43 -2.53
N SER A 218 13.98 22.12 -1.89
CA SER A 218 14.74 23.11 -1.10
C SER A 218 15.36 24.21 -1.97
N ILE A 219 15.79 23.87 -3.18
CA ILE A 219 16.46 24.78 -4.12
C ILE A 219 15.45 25.62 -4.91
N VAL A 220 14.28 25.10 -5.23
CA VAL A 220 13.21 25.89 -5.88
C VAL A 220 12.75 27.08 -5.01
N LYS A 221 12.94 26.99 -3.70
CA LYS A 221 12.69 28.13 -2.77
C LYS A 221 13.80 29.18 -2.76
N LYS A 222 14.95 28.93 -3.43
CA LYS A 222 16.08 29.85 -3.55
C LYS A 222 16.00 30.69 -4.82
N PRO A 223 16.83 31.75 -4.94
CA PRO A 223 16.91 32.59 -6.16
C PRO A 223 17.15 31.76 -7.43
N LYS A 224 16.47 32.14 -8.52
CA LYS A 224 16.50 31.39 -9.81
C LYS A 224 17.90 30.98 -10.30
N ASN A 225 18.94 31.76 -10.01
CA ASN A 225 20.31 31.49 -10.45
C ASN A 225 20.93 30.29 -9.75
N GLU A 226 20.64 30.04 -8.47
CA GLU A 226 21.11 28.85 -7.73
C GLU A 226 20.39 27.59 -8.19
N ALA A 227 19.08 27.71 -8.40
CA ALA A 227 18.28 26.60 -8.94
C ALA A 227 18.77 26.15 -10.32
N LYS A 228 19.11 27.11 -11.20
CA LYS A 228 19.62 26.82 -12.54
C LYS A 228 21.01 26.16 -12.54
N LYS A 229 21.91 26.58 -11.62
CA LYS A 229 23.23 25.94 -11.43
C LYS A 229 23.09 24.49 -10.94
N PHE A 230 22.19 24.22 -10.01
CA PHE A 230 21.96 22.88 -9.50
C PHE A 230 21.35 21.95 -10.57
N LEU A 231 20.33 22.38 -11.27
CA LEU A 231 19.73 21.60 -12.36
C LEU A 231 20.78 21.25 -13.42
N LYS A 232 21.63 22.22 -13.82
CA LYS A 232 22.74 21.94 -14.76
C LYS A 232 23.73 20.91 -14.20
N LYS A 233 23.96 20.87 -12.89
CA LYS A 233 24.86 19.88 -12.25
C LYS A 233 24.24 18.49 -12.19
N VAL A 234 22.94 18.36 -11.92
CA VAL A 234 22.21 17.09 -11.84
C VAL A 234 22.00 16.46 -13.23
N PHE A 235 21.75 17.28 -14.26
CA PHE A 235 21.49 16.82 -15.62
C PHE A 235 22.77 16.79 -16.52
N LYS A 236 23.95 17.03 -15.95
CA LYS A 236 25.21 16.96 -16.70
C LYS A 236 25.84 15.56 -16.69
N TYR A 237 25.27 14.64 -15.93
CA TYR A 237 25.57 13.22 -15.85
C TYR A 237 24.33 12.42 -16.24
#